data_d2b2c7e1584977b37c01fcd1d661b573
#
_entry.id   d2b2c7e1584977b37c01fcd1d661b573
#
_cell.length_a   1.000
_cell.length_b   1.000
_cell.length_c   1.000
_cell.angle_alpha   90.00
_cell.angle_beta   90.00
_cell.angle_gamma   90.00
#
_symmetry.space_group_name_H-M   'P 1'
#
loop_
_entity.id
_entity.type
_entity.pdbx_description
1 polymer ?
#
loop_
_entity_poly.entity_id
_entity_poly.type
_entity_poly.pdbx_seq_one_letter_code
_entity_poly.pdbx_strand_id
1 'polypeptide(L)' 'MKEKIAKWYKQGIWTAEMVQNAVDKGVITAEDYAEIVGDDAA' A
#
# COMPACT_ATOMS: atom_id res chain seq x y z
N MET A 1 -1.21 5.20 9.33
CA MET A 1 -1.68 3.99 8.66
C MET A 1 -0.84 3.58 7.47
N LYS A 2 -0.45 4.55 6.65
CA LYS A 2 0.37 4.26 5.48
C LYS A 2 1.66 3.53 5.82
N GLU A 3 2.30 3.92 6.90
CA GLU A 3 3.58 3.34 7.29
C GLU A 3 3.47 1.85 7.61
N LYS A 4 2.41 1.48 8.30
CA LYS A 4 2.20 0.06 8.62
C LYS A 4 1.92 -0.75 7.37
N ILE A 5 1.10 -0.20 6.49
CA ILE A 5 0.73 -0.89 5.26
C ILE A 5 1.95 -1.06 4.37
N ALA A 6 2.80 -0.04 4.28
CA ALA A 6 4.03 -0.13 3.51
C ALA A 6 4.94 -1.21 4.06
N LYS A 7 5.04 -1.29 5.38
CA LYS A 7 5.86 -2.30 6.02
C LYS A 7 5.35 -3.70 5.74
N TRP A 8 4.04 -3.88 5.85
CA TRP A 8 3.43 -5.17 5.59
C TRP A 8 3.59 -5.58 4.13
N TYR A 9 3.49 -4.61 3.23
CA TYR A 9 3.66 -4.88 1.81
C TYR A 9 5.09 -5.36 1.53
N LYS A 10 6.07 -4.70 2.10
CA LYS A 10 7.47 -5.08 1.91
C LYS A 10 7.78 -6.44 2.49
N GLN A 11 7.10 -6.80 3.57
CA GLN A 11 7.30 -8.10 4.20
C GLN A 11 6.57 -9.23 3.48
N GLY A 12 5.76 -8.88 2.49
CA GLY A 12 5.00 -9.88 1.76
C GLY A 12 3.70 -10.28 2.43
N ILE A 13 3.33 -9.59 3.51
CA ILE A 13 2.07 -9.87 4.20
C ILE A 13 0.90 -9.34 3.38
N TRP A 14 1.07 -8.19 2.76
CA TRP A 14 0.05 -7.53 1.95
C TRP A 14 0.43 -7.59 0.47
N THR A 15 -0.57 -7.76 -0.38
CA THR A 15 -0.39 -7.69 -1.83
C THR A 15 -0.80 -6.31 -2.33
N ALA A 16 -0.45 -6.02 -3.59
CA ALA A 16 -0.85 -4.75 -4.20
C ALA A 16 -2.36 -4.62 -4.22
N GLU A 17 -3.07 -5.72 -4.40
CA GLU A 17 -4.53 -5.72 -4.41
C GLU A 17 -5.08 -5.30 -3.05
N MET A 18 -4.46 -5.77 -1.98
CA MET A 18 -4.88 -5.40 -0.63
C MET A 18 -4.64 -3.93 -0.37
N VAL A 19 -3.52 -3.39 -0.88
CA VAL A 19 -3.24 -1.97 -0.75
C VAL A 19 -4.29 -1.16 -1.52
N GLN A 20 -4.69 -1.63 -2.70
CA GLN A 20 -5.73 -0.99 -3.48
C GLN A 20 -7.05 -0.98 -2.72
N ASN A 21 -7.37 -2.06 -2.03
CA ASN A 21 -8.59 -2.12 -1.23
C ASN A 21 -8.56 -1.08 -0.12
N ALA A 22 -7.39 -0.82 0.45
CA ALA A 22 -7.25 0.19 1.48
C ALA A 22 -7.56 1.58 0.92
N VAL A 23 -7.18 1.82 -0.34
CA VAL A 23 -7.51 3.08 -1.02
C VAL A 23 -9.03 3.20 -1.19
N ASP A 24 -9.64 2.11 -1.64
CA ASP A 24 -11.08 2.09 -1.88
C ASP A 24 -11.87 2.36 -0.60
N LYS A 25 -11.35 1.89 0.51
CA LYS A 25 -12.02 2.07 1.81
C LYS A 25 -11.68 3.41 2.46
N GLY A 26 -10.78 4.16 1.85
CA GLY A 26 -10.41 5.46 2.38
C GLY A 26 -9.41 5.39 3.52
N VAL A 27 -8.77 4.24 3.71
CA VAL A 27 -7.76 4.09 4.75
C VAL A 27 -6.50 4.84 4.36
N ILE A 28 -6.15 4.77 3.09
CA ILE A 28 -5.02 5.53 2.53
C ILE A 28 -5.46 6.18 1.23
N THR A 29 -4.63 7.06 0.71
CA THR A 29 -4.94 7.78 -0.53
C THR A 29 -4.30 7.10 -1.72
N ALA A 30 -4.70 7.52 -2.92
CA ALA A 30 -4.08 7.01 -4.15
C ALA A 30 -2.61 7.35 -4.21
N GLU A 31 -2.23 8.48 -3.64
CA GLU A 31 -0.82 8.87 -3.58
C GLU A 31 -0.05 7.93 -2.69
N ASP A 32 -0.65 7.53 -1.58
CA ASP A 32 -0.03 6.58 -0.67
C ASP A 32 0.16 5.23 -1.36
N TYR A 33 -0.83 4.81 -2.13
CA TYR A 33 -0.73 3.58 -2.90
C TYR A 33 0.46 3.63 -3.85
N ALA A 34 0.60 4.74 -4.56
CA ALA A 34 1.70 4.89 -5.51
C ALA A 34 3.06 4.86 -4.80
N GLU A 35 3.13 5.43 -3.61
CA GLU A 35 4.37 5.41 -2.85
C GLU A 35 4.71 4.01 -2.37
N ILE A 36 3.72 3.29 -1.90
CA ILE A 36 3.93 1.95 -1.34
C ILE A 36 4.26 0.95 -2.44
N VAL A 37 3.42 0.89 -3.45
CA VAL A 37 3.56 -0.11 -4.53
C VAL A 37 4.59 0.34 -5.55
N GLY A 38 4.57 1.61 -5.90
CA GLY A 38 5.49 2.15 -6.88
C GLY A 38 6.93 2.10 -6.43
N ASP A 39 7.16 2.29 -5.15
CA ASP A 39 8.51 2.26 -4.59
C ASP A 39 9.13 0.87 -4.77
N ASP A 40 8.31 -0.15 -4.59
CA ASP A 40 8.77 -1.52 -4.73
C ASP A 40 9.00 -1.88 -6.19
N ALA A 41 8.25 -1.26 -7.08
CA ALA A 41 8.34 -1.52 -8.51
C ALA A 41 9.54 -0.82 -9.15
N ALA A 42 10.01 0.21 -8.50
CA ALA A 42 11.14 0.97 -9.02
C ALA A 42 12.45 0.21 -8.78
#